data_33a11d226332008d9653a273bf454bb6
#
_entry.id   33a11d226332008d9653a273bf454bb6
#
_cell.length_a   1.000
_cell.length_b   1.000
_cell.length_c   1.000
_cell.angle_alpha   90.00
_cell.angle_beta   90.00
_cell.angle_gamma   90.00
#
_symmetry.space_group_name_H-M   'P 1'
#
loop_
_entity.id
_entity.type
_entity.pdbx_description
1 polymer ?
#
loop_
_entity_poly.entity_id
_entity_poly.type
_entity_poly.pdbx_seq_one_letter_code
_entity_poly.pdbx_strand_id
1 'polypeptide(L)'
;FGKVLFKPTLSGGSQTFRPTKEGALSYFVGHNSSYPNDNGFGIKFWREVTSETSAIFIDDTVAMWMGWVTFIDRDGQVTKVDKSWGYKLDDHGELRITLHHSSLPYEI
;
A
#
# COMPACT_ATOMS: atom_id res chain seq x y z
N PHE A 1 14.28 -11.97 -1.58
CA PHE A 1 13.51 -12.28 -0.36
C PHE A 1 12.04 -12.32 -0.74
N GLY A 2 11.36 -13.31 -0.62
CA GLY A 2 9.95 -13.62 -0.80
C GLY A 2 9.01 -12.63 -1.48
N LYS A 3 7.77 -13.02 -1.60
CA LYS A 3 6.71 -12.18 -2.16
C LYS A 3 6.18 -11.20 -1.13
N VAL A 4 5.72 -10.05 -1.62
CA VAL A 4 4.87 -9.15 -0.84
C VAL A 4 3.41 -9.50 -1.15
N LEU A 5 2.63 -9.72 -0.12
CA LEU A 5 1.18 -9.84 -0.26
C LEU A 5 0.63 -8.43 -0.37
N PHE A 6 0.17 -8.06 -1.54
CA PHE A 6 -0.24 -6.68 -1.81
C PHE A 6 -1.69 -6.58 -2.31
N LYS A 7 -2.48 -5.79 -1.58
CA LYS A 7 -3.81 -5.35 -2.02
C LYS A 7 -3.83 -3.83 -2.05
N PRO A 8 -3.76 -3.21 -3.25
CA PRO A 8 -3.81 -1.75 -3.39
C PRO A 8 -5.13 -1.14 -2.93
N THR A 9 -5.13 0.17 -2.69
CA THR A 9 -6.32 0.91 -2.25
C THR A 9 -7.46 0.84 -3.27
N LEU A 10 -7.15 1.11 -4.54
CA LEU A 10 -8.16 1.33 -5.58
C LEU A 10 -8.18 0.21 -6.63
N SER A 11 -7.72 -0.97 -6.28
CA SER A 11 -7.83 -2.14 -7.16
C SER A 11 -9.17 -2.84 -6.94
N GLY A 12 -9.62 -3.55 -7.96
CA GLY A 12 -10.89 -4.26 -7.87
C GLY A 12 -11.02 -5.39 -8.88
N GLY A 13 -12.12 -6.13 -8.80
CA GLY A 13 -12.40 -7.24 -9.70
C GLY A 13 -11.35 -8.33 -9.61
N SER A 14 -11.01 -8.92 -10.74
CA SER A 14 -10.02 -9.99 -10.82
C SER A 14 -8.59 -9.54 -10.52
N GLN A 15 -8.34 -8.22 -10.50
CA GLN A 15 -7.01 -7.63 -10.24
C GLN A 15 -6.94 -6.94 -8.88
N THR A 16 -7.79 -7.32 -7.96
CA THR A 16 -7.80 -6.79 -6.59
C THR A 16 -6.47 -7.02 -5.88
N PHE A 17 -5.91 -8.21 -6.02
CA PHE A 17 -4.63 -8.57 -5.42
C PHE A 17 -3.52 -8.50 -6.47
N ARG A 18 -2.36 -8.05 -6.07
CA ARG A 18 -1.21 -7.86 -6.96
C ARG A 18 -0.03 -8.74 -6.51
N PRO A 19 -0.03 -10.03 -6.90
CA PRO A 19 1.00 -10.97 -6.44
C PRO A 19 2.33 -10.83 -7.15
N THR A 20 2.41 -10.03 -8.22
CA THR A 20 3.64 -9.86 -8.99
C THR A 20 4.20 -8.46 -8.85
N LYS A 21 5.51 -8.33 -9.06
CA LYS A 21 6.18 -7.04 -9.08
C LYS A 21 5.63 -6.12 -10.18
N GLU A 22 5.33 -6.67 -11.36
CA GLU A 22 4.72 -5.92 -12.45
C GLU A 22 3.37 -5.35 -12.06
N GLY A 23 2.50 -6.16 -11.46
CA GLY A 23 1.19 -5.70 -11.02
C GLY A 23 1.24 -4.64 -9.93
N ALA A 24 2.19 -4.76 -9.01
CA ALA A 24 2.41 -3.76 -7.98
C ALA A 24 2.91 -2.44 -8.56
N LEU A 25 3.90 -2.50 -9.44
CA LEU A 25 4.45 -1.31 -10.10
C LEU A 25 3.40 -0.59 -10.94
N SER A 26 2.60 -1.35 -11.70
CA SER A 26 1.52 -0.78 -12.52
C SER A 26 0.56 0.06 -11.69
N TYR A 27 0.19 -0.40 -10.50
CA TYR A 27 -0.71 0.35 -9.64
C TYR A 27 -0.17 1.75 -9.32
N PHE A 28 1.12 1.84 -9.03
CA PHE A 28 1.72 3.12 -8.61
C PHE A 28 2.05 4.05 -9.76
N VAL A 29 2.41 3.54 -10.94
CA VAL A 29 2.85 4.38 -12.07
C VAL A 29 1.91 4.37 -13.27
N GLY A 30 0.99 3.43 -13.36
CA GLY A 30 0.07 3.30 -14.50
C GLY A 30 0.76 2.90 -15.80
N HIS A 31 0.10 3.20 -16.91
CA HIS A 31 0.61 2.99 -18.27
C HIS A 31 0.95 1.53 -18.62
N ASN A 32 0.24 0.58 -18.02
CA ASN A 32 0.39 -0.85 -18.33
C ASN A 32 -0.94 -1.39 -18.87
N SER A 33 -0.94 -1.82 -20.14
CA SER A 33 -2.15 -2.30 -20.81
C SER A 33 -2.73 -3.56 -20.19
N SER A 34 -1.93 -4.34 -19.46
CA SER A 34 -2.40 -5.52 -18.73
C SER A 34 -3.22 -5.16 -17.49
N TYR A 35 -3.15 -3.91 -17.04
CA TYR A 35 -3.89 -3.38 -15.90
C TYR A 35 -4.58 -2.08 -16.30
N PRO A 36 -5.64 -2.16 -17.13
CA PRO A 36 -6.21 -0.98 -17.77
C PRO A 36 -6.88 0.01 -16.83
N ASN A 37 -7.23 -0.42 -15.63
CA ASN A 37 -7.88 0.46 -14.63
C ASN A 37 -6.90 1.19 -13.72
N ASP A 38 -5.61 0.94 -13.86
CA ASP A 38 -4.59 1.59 -13.04
C ASP A 38 -4.29 3.00 -13.56
N ASN A 39 -4.36 3.97 -12.67
CA ASN A 39 -4.18 5.39 -13.00
C ASN A 39 -2.90 6.00 -12.43
N GLY A 40 -2.02 5.18 -11.86
CA GLY A 40 -0.78 5.67 -11.29
C GLY A 40 -0.97 6.37 -9.95
N PHE A 41 -1.41 5.64 -8.94
CA PHE A 41 -1.66 6.21 -7.61
C PHE A 41 -0.44 6.92 -7.03
N GLY A 42 0.76 6.41 -7.28
CA GLY A 42 2.00 6.98 -6.76
C GLY A 42 2.45 8.27 -7.44
N ILE A 43 1.90 8.58 -8.62
CA ILE A 43 2.30 9.76 -9.40
C ILE A 43 1.22 10.85 -9.46
N LYS A 44 0.31 10.87 -8.49
CA LYS A 44 -0.80 11.84 -8.43
C LYS A 44 -0.44 13.18 -7.82
N PHE A 45 0.83 13.56 -7.82
CA PHE A 45 1.30 14.82 -7.27
C PHE A 45 0.93 15.03 -5.80
N TRP A 46 1.23 14.02 -4.98
CA TRP A 46 1.00 14.11 -3.55
C TRP A 46 1.89 15.19 -2.94
N ARG A 47 1.26 16.14 -2.25
CA ARG A 47 1.93 17.25 -1.58
C ARG A 47 2.32 16.87 -0.15
N GLU A 48 1.48 16.10 0.51
CA GLU A 48 1.65 15.74 1.90
C GLU A 48 1.10 14.34 2.14
N VAL A 49 1.84 13.56 2.91
CA VAL A 49 1.42 12.24 3.36
C VAL A 49 1.66 12.15 4.86
N THR A 50 0.63 11.87 5.62
CA THR A 50 0.72 11.71 7.07
C THR A 50 0.18 10.36 7.49
N SER A 51 0.67 9.84 8.61
CA SER A 51 0.21 8.58 9.15
C SER A 51 -0.18 8.72 10.62
N GLU A 52 -1.14 7.90 11.04
CA GLU A 52 -1.58 7.80 12.42
C GLU A 52 -1.67 6.34 12.80
N THR A 53 -0.83 5.92 13.72
CA THR A 53 -0.77 4.53 14.18
C THR A 53 -1.98 4.22 15.06
N SER A 54 -2.73 3.18 14.68
CA SER A 54 -3.77 2.61 15.55
C SER A 54 -3.18 1.56 16.47
N ALA A 55 -2.41 0.62 15.91
CA ALA A 55 -1.80 -0.46 16.68
C ALA A 55 -0.53 -0.96 16.00
N ILE A 56 0.40 -1.44 16.78
CA ILE A 56 1.63 -2.06 16.31
C ILE A 56 1.91 -3.31 17.14
N PHE A 57 2.40 -4.35 16.48
CA PHE A 57 2.81 -5.60 17.09
C PHE A 57 4.24 -5.92 16.66
N ILE A 58 5.10 -6.22 17.62
CA ILE A 58 6.49 -6.57 17.36
C ILE A 58 6.82 -7.85 18.12
N ASP A 59 7.34 -8.83 17.40
CA ASP A 59 7.79 -10.10 17.99
C ASP A 59 9.02 -10.60 17.22
N ASP A 60 10.17 -10.64 17.90
CA ASP A 60 11.46 -11.09 17.37
C ASP A 60 11.80 -10.40 16.03
N THR A 61 11.66 -11.11 14.91
CA THR A 61 12.00 -10.61 13.56
C THR A 61 10.80 -10.12 12.77
N VAL A 62 9.62 -10.08 13.38
CA VAL A 62 8.35 -9.75 12.71
C VAL A 62 7.74 -8.52 13.36
N ALA A 63 7.19 -7.65 12.52
CA ALA A 63 6.39 -6.52 13.00
C ALA A 63 5.14 -6.35 12.13
N MET A 64 4.05 -5.89 12.74
CA MET A 64 2.81 -5.57 12.04
C MET A 64 2.29 -4.22 12.51
N TRP A 65 1.74 -3.45 11.58
CA TRP A 65 1.25 -2.11 11.84
C TRP A 65 -0.12 -1.93 11.20
N MET A 66 -1.02 -1.27 11.92
CA MET A 66 -2.31 -0.85 11.39
C MET A 66 -2.54 0.61 11.73
N GLY A 67 -3.14 1.35 10.80
CA GLY A 67 -3.47 2.73 11.04
C GLY A 67 -4.02 3.44 9.82
N TRP A 68 -4.09 4.75 9.93
CA TRP A 68 -4.56 5.64 8.87
C TRP A 68 -3.37 6.25 8.13
N VAL A 69 -3.53 6.40 6.81
CA VAL A 69 -2.62 7.20 5.99
C VAL A 69 -3.47 8.20 5.23
N THR A 70 -3.09 9.46 5.32
CA THR A 70 -3.78 10.56 4.65
C THR A 70 -2.87 11.16 3.60
N PHE A 71 -3.38 11.23 2.38
CA PHE A 71 -2.69 11.81 1.23
C PHE A 71 -3.38 13.10 0.85
N ILE A 72 -2.62 14.16 0.65
CA ILE A 72 -3.13 15.44 0.18
C ILE A 72 -2.40 15.76 -1.13
N ASP A 73 -3.15 15.94 -2.23
CA ASP A 73 -2.56 16.28 -3.51
C ASP A 73 -2.27 17.79 -3.61
N ARG A 74 -1.69 18.20 -4.74
CA ARG A 74 -1.32 19.61 -4.94
C ARG A 74 -2.53 20.57 -4.98
N ASP A 75 -3.72 20.06 -5.25
CA ASP A 75 -4.96 20.84 -5.30
C ASP A 75 -5.68 20.85 -3.95
N GLY A 76 -5.10 20.25 -2.92
CA GLY A 76 -5.67 20.18 -1.59
C GLY A 76 -6.71 19.09 -1.39
N GLN A 77 -6.89 18.20 -2.38
CA GLN A 77 -7.81 17.08 -2.23
C GLN A 77 -7.24 16.01 -1.30
N VAL A 78 -8.08 15.49 -0.42
CA VAL A 78 -7.69 14.57 0.64
C VAL A 78 -8.18 13.16 0.31
N THR A 79 -7.27 12.19 0.35
CA THR A 79 -7.59 10.76 0.32
C THR A 79 -7.09 10.13 1.61
N LYS A 80 -8.01 9.61 2.41
CA LYS A 80 -7.68 8.92 3.66
C LYS A 80 -7.97 7.44 3.51
N VAL A 81 -6.98 6.62 3.80
CA VAL A 81 -7.06 5.16 3.66
C VAL A 81 -6.68 4.48 4.97
N ASP A 82 -7.23 3.29 5.19
CA ASP A 82 -6.72 2.41 6.23
C ASP A 82 -5.69 1.47 5.63
N LYS A 83 -4.62 1.21 6.38
CA LYS A 83 -3.54 0.35 5.93
C LYS A 83 -3.16 -0.66 7.00
N SER A 84 -2.72 -1.82 6.52
CA SER A 84 -2.06 -2.83 7.33
C SER A 84 -0.76 -3.20 6.64
N TRP A 85 0.35 -3.16 7.37
CA TRP A 85 1.66 -3.57 6.88
C TRP A 85 2.22 -4.70 7.74
N GLY A 86 2.82 -5.67 7.07
CA GLY A 86 3.64 -6.68 7.72
C GLY A 86 5.09 -6.52 7.30
N TYR A 87 6.00 -6.72 8.25
CA TYR A 87 7.44 -6.59 8.06
C TYR A 87 8.15 -7.79 8.62
N LYS A 88 9.29 -8.11 8.03
CA LYS A 88 10.19 -9.14 8.53
C LYS A 88 11.63 -8.72 8.33
N LEU A 89 12.51 -9.04 9.29
CA LEU A 89 13.95 -8.90 9.09
C LEU A 89 14.43 -10.01 8.16
N ASP A 90 15.25 -9.65 7.18
CA ASP A 90 15.90 -10.65 6.32
C ASP A 90 17.20 -11.18 6.96
N ASP A 91 17.93 -12.03 6.23
CA ASP A 91 19.16 -12.65 6.72
C ASP A 91 20.30 -11.65 6.95
N HIS A 92 20.18 -10.44 6.43
CA HIS A 92 21.13 -9.34 6.61
C HIS A 92 20.70 -8.34 7.68
N GLY A 93 19.58 -8.60 8.37
CA GLY A 93 19.04 -7.70 9.38
C GLY A 93 18.33 -6.48 8.81
N GLU A 94 17.99 -6.48 7.51
CA GLU A 94 17.23 -5.42 6.89
C GLU A 94 15.73 -5.69 6.97
N LEU A 95 14.96 -4.63 7.22
CA LEU A 95 13.51 -4.70 7.31
C LEU A 95 12.90 -4.79 5.92
N ARG A 96 12.09 -5.81 5.69
CA ARG A 96 11.39 -6.06 4.42
C ARG A 96 9.89 -6.05 4.63
N ILE A 97 9.16 -5.46 3.69
CA ILE A 97 7.69 -5.51 3.68
C ILE A 97 7.26 -6.89 3.15
N THR A 98 6.39 -7.56 3.89
CA THR A 98 5.80 -8.84 3.48
C THR A 98 4.31 -8.74 3.20
N LEU A 99 3.64 -7.73 3.77
CA LEU A 99 2.23 -7.45 3.56
C LEU A 99 2.02 -5.95 3.39
N HIS A 100 1.26 -5.57 2.38
CA HIS A 100 0.76 -4.20 2.21
C HIS A 100 -0.69 -4.27 1.79
N HIS A 101 -1.58 -4.02 2.73
CA HIS A 101 -3.02 -3.98 2.49
C HIS A 101 -3.53 -2.57 2.70
N SER A 102 -4.26 -2.07 1.72
CA SER A 102 -4.82 -0.72 1.77
C SER A 102 -6.26 -0.72 1.26
N SER A 103 -7.11 0.02 1.93
CA SER A 103 -8.51 0.16 1.51
C SER A 103 -9.06 1.54 1.86
N LEU A 104 -10.11 1.94 1.16
CA LEU A 104 -10.92 3.06 1.59
C LEU A 104 -11.77 2.60 2.78
N PRO A 105 -11.98 3.46 3.78
CA PRO A 105 -12.81 3.08 4.92
C PRO A 105 -14.26 2.85 4.47
N TYR A 106 -14.91 1.87 5.09
CA TYR A 106 -16.33 1.67 4.88
C TYR A 106 -17.10 2.88 5.40
N GLU A 107 -18.01 3.39 4.61
CA GLU A 107 -18.87 4.51 5.00
C GLU A 107 -20.09 4.01 5.77
N ILE A 108 -20.32 4.61 6.92
CA ILE A 108 -21.41 4.24 7.82
C ILE A 108 -22.62 5.16 7.60
#